data_72e6ad1c82169fd40a8d7dbac8fcd590
#
_entry.id   72e6ad1c82169fd40a8d7dbac8fcd590
#
_cell.length_a   1.000
_cell.length_b   1.000
_cell.length_c   1.000
_cell.angle_alpha   90.00
_cell.angle_beta   90.00
_cell.angle_gamma   90.00
#
_symmetry.space_group_name_H-M   'P 1'
#
loop_
_entity.id
_entity.type
_entity.pdbx_description
1 polymer ?
#
loop_
_entity_poly.entity_id
_entity_poly.type
_entity_poly.pdbx_seq_one_letter_code
_entity_poly.pdbx_strand_id
1 'polypeptide(L)'
;MKNIISLLACALIFSTVTMAQELKNLDFISPFHAEVAAVKKGGMWAFINMDGTLVIDYRDDLVMTNESGIACCEPDIARDYPFFESNRALIKEIKQGIAYYGYINSTGETVIEPEFINATNFHSNRAIVLKVFKETIGRNELLGKNVVSYSYNEEIINSDGETVAFLRGPFNLILDEKNLKTPPKIQSRFLGPNLISTKSENNTWEIQTINQK
;
A
#
# COMPACT_ATOMS: atom_id res chain seq x y z
N MET A 1 -23.89 72.52 5.28
CA MET A 1 -24.08 71.54 6.38
C MET A 1 -23.97 70.14 5.74
N LYS A 2 -22.86 69.49 5.91
CA LYS A 2 -22.55 68.17 5.29
C LYS A 2 -22.75 67.09 6.33
N ASN A 3 -23.73 66.21 6.13
CA ASN A 3 -23.96 65.05 6.98
C ASN A 3 -22.94 63.96 6.64
N ILE A 4 -22.11 63.65 7.59
CA ILE A 4 -21.21 62.53 7.53
C ILE A 4 -21.94 61.30 8.11
N ILE A 5 -22.37 60.40 7.24
CA ILE A 5 -22.90 59.10 7.63
C ILE A 5 -21.71 58.20 7.89
N SER A 6 -21.46 57.90 9.16
CA SER A 6 -20.44 56.91 9.59
C SER A 6 -21.01 55.51 9.35
N LEU A 7 -20.48 54.80 8.35
CA LEU A 7 -20.79 53.40 8.06
C LEU A 7 -19.98 52.52 9.00
N LEU A 8 -20.56 52.03 10.08
CA LEU A 8 -19.97 51.06 11.01
C LEU A 8 -20.03 49.66 10.36
N ALA A 9 -18.97 49.28 9.68
CA ALA A 9 -18.86 47.93 9.17
C ALA A 9 -18.59 46.97 10.32
N CYS A 10 -19.62 46.27 10.77
CA CYS A 10 -19.52 45.19 11.74
C CYS A 10 -18.94 43.96 11.04
N ALA A 11 -17.63 43.76 11.13
CA ALA A 11 -16.99 42.55 10.65
C ALA A 11 -17.39 41.39 11.60
N LEU A 12 -18.38 40.61 11.20
CA LEU A 12 -18.71 39.32 11.80
C LEU A 12 -17.54 38.38 11.52
N ILE A 13 -16.65 38.26 12.49
CA ILE A 13 -15.64 37.19 12.52
C ILE A 13 -16.41 35.91 12.84
N PHE A 14 -16.79 35.16 11.80
CA PHE A 14 -17.23 33.79 11.96
C PHE A 14 -15.98 32.99 12.40
N SER A 15 -15.77 32.87 13.70
CA SER A 15 -14.92 31.82 14.23
C SER A 15 -15.60 30.49 13.91
N THR A 16 -15.13 29.82 12.87
CA THR A 16 -15.46 28.41 12.65
C THR A 16 -14.87 27.63 13.82
N VAL A 17 -15.68 27.36 14.82
CA VAL A 17 -15.36 26.36 15.83
C VAL A 17 -15.34 25.05 15.06
N THR A 18 -14.15 24.59 14.65
CA THR A 18 -13.95 23.22 14.22
C THR A 18 -14.25 22.36 15.44
N MET A 19 -15.48 21.84 15.52
CA MET A 19 -15.83 20.83 16.48
C MET A 19 -14.94 19.62 16.12
N ALA A 20 -13.95 19.35 16.96
CA ALA A 20 -13.23 18.09 16.90
C ALA A 20 -14.29 16.98 16.88
N GLN A 21 -14.34 16.22 15.80
CA GLN A 21 -15.30 15.13 15.68
C GLN A 21 -14.93 14.09 16.73
N GLU A 22 -15.73 14.00 17.80
CA GLU A 22 -15.47 13.05 18.88
C GLU A 22 -15.64 11.64 18.32
N LEU A 23 -14.52 10.94 18.14
CA LEU A 23 -14.50 9.57 17.66
C LEU A 23 -14.95 8.64 18.79
N LYS A 24 -16.13 8.06 18.66
CA LYS A 24 -16.74 7.15 19.66
C LYS A 24 -17.00 5.78 19.04
N ASN A 25 -17.08 4.77 19.89
CA ASN A 25 -17.43 3.40 19.53
C ASN A 25 -16.46 2.83 18.46
N LEU A 26 -15.16 3.02 18.69
CA LEU A 26 -14.09 2.42 17.88
C LEU A 26 -13.87 0.97 18.31
N ASP A 27 -13.67 0.07 17.34
CA ASP A 27 -13.37 -1.35 17.58
C ASP A 27 -11.88 -1.54 17.92
N PHE A 28 -11.01 -0.64 17.42
CA PHE A 28 -9.57 -0.70 17.65
C PHE A 28 -8.92 0.69 17.46
N ILE A 29 -7.83 0.93 18.18
CA ILE A 29 -6.96 2.10 18.03
C ILE A 29 -5.52 1.61 18.12
N SER A 30 -4.71 1.90 17.09
CA SER A 30 -3.28 1.59 17.10
C SER A 30 -2.47 2.61 17.90
N PRO A 31 -1.24 2.29 18.32
CA PRO A 31 -0.26 3.30 18.66
C PRO A 31 -0.01 4.26 17.52
N PHE A 32 0.43 5.48 17.83
CA PHE A 32 0.88 6.44 16.81
C PHE A 32 2.15 5.95 16.13
N HIS A 33 2.17 6.05 14.80
CA HIS A 33 3.33 5.79 13.95
C HIS A 33 3.34 6.80 12.79
N ALA A 34 4.49 7.42 12.53
CA ALA A 34 4.60 8.49 11.53
C ALA A 34 3.50 9.59 11.69
N GLU A 35 3.28 10.04 12.95
CA GLU A 35 2.34 11.12 13.34
C GLU A 35 0.85 10.78 13.17
N VAL A 36 0.50 9.55 12.77
CA VAL A 36 -0.87 9.09 12.64
C VAL A 36 -1.11 7.80 13.42
N ALA A 37 -2.37 7.56 13.81
CA ALA A 37 -2.82 6.31 14.38
C ALA A 37 -3.96 5.74 13.53
N ALA A 38 -3.93 4.42 13.30
CA ALA A 38 -5.04 3.73 12.64
C ALA A 38 -6.17 3.51 13.65
N VAL A 39 -7.39 3.78 13.22
CA VAL A 39 -8.61 3.52 14.00
C VAL A 39 -9.54 2.62 13.18
N LYS A 40 -10.18 1.67 13.84
CA LYS A 40 -11.12 0.74 13.19
C LYS A 40 -12.53 0.97 13.71
N LYS A 41 -13.50 0.93 12.80
CA LYS A 41 -14.93 0.98 13.12
C LYS A 41 -15.74 0.23 12.07
N GLY A 42 -16.56 -0.71 12.51
CA GLY A 42 -17.46 -1.46 11.61
C GLY A 42 -16.73 -2.21 10.49
N GLY A 43 -15.51 -2.69 10.74
CA GLY A 43 -14.70 -3.39 9.73
C GLY A 43 -13.83 -2.49 8.84
N MET A 44 -14.09 -1.19 8.81
CA MET A 44 -13.31 -0.20 8.04
C MET A 44 -12.22 0.44 8.89
N TRP A 45 -11.15 0.86 8.25
CA TRP A 45 -10.02 1.56 8.85
C TRP A 45 -9.99 3.03 8.42
N ALA A 46 -9.54 3.89 9.33
CA ALA A 46 -9.28 5.31 9.10
C ALA A 46 -7.98 5.69 9.79
N PHE A 47 -7.47 6.90 9.53
CA PHE A 47 -6.31 7.42 10.25
C PHE A 47 -6.65 8.75 10.91
N ILE A 48 -6.13 8.93 12.13
CA ILE A 48 -6.22 10.17 12.90
C ILE A 48 -4.83 10.76 13.12
N ASN A 49 -4.77 12.09 13.24
CA ASN A 49 -3.58 12.81 13.67
C ASN A 49 -3.49 12.87 15.21
N MET A 50 -2.44 13.50 15.74
CA MET A 50 -2.22 13.67 17.19
C MET A 50 -3.28 14.52 17.88
N ASP A 51 -4.05 15.33 17.16
CA ASP A 51 -5.16 16.12 17.69
C ASP A 51 -6.47 15.30 17.75
N GLY A 52 -6.44 14.04 17.35
CA GLY A 52 -7.62 13.17 17.28
C GLY A 52 -8.56 13.47 16.10
N THR A 53 -8.10 14.22 15.10
CA THR A 53 -8.87 14.54 13.90
C THR A 53 -8.61 13.49 12.82
N LEU A 54 -9.67 13.07 12.10
CA LEU A 54 -9.53 12.21 10.93
C LEU A 54 -8.71 12.93 9.84
N VAL A 55 -7.62 12.29 9.40
CA VAL A 55 -6.80 12.73 8.25
C VAL A 55 -7.08 11.88 7.02
N ILE A 56 -7.54 10.65 7.22
CA ILE A 56 -8.02 9.75 6.17
C ILE A 56 -9.32 9.15 6.66
N ASP A 57 -10.39 9.31 5.87
CA ASP A 57 -11.71 8.76 6.15
C ASP A 57 -11.72 7.23 6.13
N TYR A 58 -12.79 6.64 6.70
CA TYR A 58 -12.97 5.20 6.76
C TYR A 58 -13.00 4.55 5.38
N ARG A 59 -12.17 3.52 5.22
CA ARG A 59 -12.02 2.74 3.98
C ARG A 59 -11.80 1.27 4.30
N ASP A 60 -12.14 0.38 3.38
CA ASP A 60 -12.10 -1.08 3.52
C ASP A 60 -10.95 -1.77 2.75
N ASP A 61 -10.17 -0.98 2.01
CA ASP A 61 -9.09 -1.45 1.16
C ASP A 61 -7.71 -1.43 1.82
N LEU A 62 -7.58 -0.88 3.05
CA LEU A 62 -6.32 -0.86 3.79
C LEU A 62 -5.91 -2.28 4.22
N VAL A 63 -4.62 -2.58 4.08
CA VAL A 63 -4.05 -3.91 4.33
C VAL A 63 -3.28 -3.94 5.64
N MET A 64 -3.56 -4.97 6.45
CA MET A 64 -2.79 -5.31 7.66
C MET A 64 -1.58 -6.17 7.29
N THR A 65 -0.45 -5.94 7.93
CA THR A 65 0.81 -6.61 7.57
C THR A 65 0.90 -8.07 8.02
N ASN A 66 0.03 -8.51 8.92
CA ASN A 66 -0.08 -9.90 9.34
C ASN A 66 -0.99 -10.75 8.45
N GLU A 67 -1.64 -10.17 7.42
CA GLU A 67 -2.43 -10.97 6.48
C GLU A 67 -1.53 -12.01 5.81
N SER A 68 -2.02 -13.25 5.75
CA SER A 68 -1.27 -14.40 5.25
C SER A 68 -0.77 -14.18 3.81
N GLY A 69 0.52 -14.26 3.61
CA GLY A 69 1.16 -14.10 2.30
C GLY A 69 1.96 -12.81 2.12
N ILE A 70 1.76 -11.80 2.96
CA ILE A 70 2.59 -10.60 2.96
C ILE A 70 3.80 -10.88 3.86
N ALA A 71 4.99 -10.99 3.27
CA ALA A 71 6.23 -11.08 4.03
C ALA A 71 6.57 -9.67 4.53
N CYS A 72 6.41 -9.44 5.83
CA CYS A 72 6.99 -8.26 6.45
C CYS A 72 8.52 -8.33 6.46
N CYS A 73 9.14 -7.18 6.30
CA CYS A 73 10.60 -7.02 6.25
C CYS A 73 11.30 -7.45 7.54
N GLU A 74 10.57 -7.52 8.65
CA GLU A 74 11.06 -8.00 9.95
C GLU A 74 10.01 -8.87 10.62
N PRO A 75 10.36 -10.07 11.12
CA PRO A 75 9.41 -10.96 11.80
C PRO A 75 8.75 -10.32 13.04
N ASP A 76 9.33 -9.25 13.59
CA ASP A 76 8.84 -8.57 14.79
C ASP A 76 7.88 -7.41 14.50
N ILE A 77 7.59 -7.10 13.22
CA ILE A 77 6.72 -5.97 12.81
C ILE A 77 5.42 -6.43 12.14
N ALA A 78 5.02 -7.67 12.33
CA ALA A 78 3.66 -8.07 11.94
C ALA A 78 2.66 -7.28 12.80
N ARG A 79 1.93 -6.34 12.19
CA ARG A 79 0.94 -5.50 12.87
C ARG A 79 -0.45 -5.90 12.45
N ASP A 80 -1.35 -5.97 13.42
CA ASP A 80 -2.77 -6.26 13.23
C ASP A 80 -3.55 -5.02 12.76
N TYR A 81 -2.84 -4.01 12.22
CA TYR A 81 -3.41 -2.76 11.74
C TYR A 81 -2.59 -2.18 10.60
N PRO A 82 -3.22 -1.41 9.68
CA PRO A 82 -2.51 -0.68 8.63
C PRO A 82 -1.68 0.46 9.23
N PHE A 83 -0.54 0.78 8.62
CA PHE A 83 0.30 1.88 9.06
C PHE A 83 1.05 2.52 7.89
N PHE A 84 1.49 3.74 8.08
CA PHE A 84 2.34 4.45 7.14
C PHE A 84 3.82 4.18 7.43
N GLU A 85 4.57 3.90 6.38
CA GLU A 85 6.02 3.87 6.39
C GLU A 85 6.51 4.58 5.12
N SER A 86 7.49 5.49 5.27
CA SER A 86 7.98 6.30 4.14
C SER A 86 6.85 7.03 3.37
N ASN A 87 5.85 7.55 4.11
CA ASN A 87 4.66 8.22 3.56
C ASN A 87 3.83 7.33 2.60
N ARG A 88 3.81 6.02 2.83
CA ARG A 88 3.04 5.04 2.05
C ARG A 88 2.33 4.08 2.99
N ALA A 89 1.05 3.80 2.71
CA ALA A 89 0.30 2.72 3.33
C ALA A 89 -0.23 1.78 2.24
N LEU A 90 -0.20 0.49 2.54
CA LEU A 90 -0.58 -0.57 1.61
C LEU A 90 -2.10 -0.64 1.48
N ILE A 91 -2.58 -0.73 0.24
CA ILE A 91 -3.99 -0.96 -0.10
C ILE A 91 -4.12 -2.18 -1.00
N LYS A 92 -5.34 -2.74 -1.07
CA LYS A 92 -5.68 -3.81 -2.00
C LYS A 92 -7.01 -3.52 -2.72
N GLU A 93 -7.08 -3.96 -3.97
CA GLU A 93 -8.28 -3.97 -4.78
C GLU A 93 -8.52 -5.38 -5.33
N ILE A 94 -9.77 -5.84 -5.31
CA ILE A 94 -10.14 -7.13 -5.89
C ILE A 94 -10.62 -6.92 -7.33
N LYS A 95 -9.86 -7.44 -8.30
CA LYS A 95 -10.19 -7.41 -9.72
C LYS A 95 -10.41 -8.83 -10.21
N GLN A 96 -11.62 -9.18 -10.64
CA GLN A 96 -11.98 -10.52 -11.13
C GLN A 96 -11.62 -11.65 -10.12
N GLY A 97 -11.87 -11.40 -8.82
CA GLY A 97 -11.57 -12.35 -7.73
C GLY A 97 -10.10 -12.43 -7.32
N ILE A 98 -9.21 -11.65 -7.94
CA ILE A 98 -7.78 -11.60 -7.64
C ILE A 98 -7.47 -10.31 -6.87
N ALA A 99 -6.74 -10.45 -5.75
CA ALA A 99 -6.25 -9.30 -5.00
C ALA A 99 -5.04 -8.66 -5.71
N TYR A 100 -5.11 -7.36 -5.94
CA TYR A 100 -4.01 -6.54 -6.39
C TYR A 100 -3.67 -5.50 -5.32
N TYR A 101 -2.39 -5.24 -5.14
CA TYR A 101 -1.85 -4.36 -4.11
C TYR A 101 -1.30 -3.08 -4.73
N GLY A 102 -1.47 -1.97 -4.04
CA GLY A 102 -0.98 -0.64 -4.38
C GLY A 102 -0.76 0.18 -3.13
N TYR A 103 -0.58 1.49 -3.28
CA TYR A 103 -0.25 2.35 -2.13
C TYR A 103 -0.94 3.70 -2.21
N ILE A 104 -1.32 4.19 -1.03
CA ILE A 104 -1.77 5.56 -0.80
C ILE A 104 -0.69 6.38 -0.12
N ASN A 105 -0.80 7.71 -0.25
CA ASN A 105 -0.02 8.68 0.53
C ASN A 105 -0.75 9.07 1.85
N SER A 106 -0.11 9.91 2.67
CA SER A 106 -0.67 10.39 3.96
C SER A 106 -1.92 11.27 3.82
N THR A 107 -2.27 11.71 2.60
CA THR A 107 -3.54 12.41 2.33
C THR A 107 -4.67 11.45 1.92
N GLY A 108 -4.37 10.14 1.80
CA GLY A 108 -5.33 9.11 1.40
C GLY A 108 -5.50 8.95 -0.10
N GLU A 109 -4.70 9.66 -0.91
CA GLU A 109 -4.71 9.54 -2.37
C GLU A 109 -3.93 8.31 -2.82
N THR A 110 -4.47 7.56 -3.80
CA THR A 110 -3.74 6.47 -4.44
C THR A 110 -2.59 7.04 -5.28
N VAL A 111 -1.36 6.68 -4.93
CA VAL A 111 -0.13 7.13 -5.61
C VAL A 111 0.54 6.03 -6.40
N ILE A 112 0.26 4.77 -6.06
CA ILE A 112 0.66 3.59 -6.82
C ILE A 112 -0.59 2.72 -6.96
N GLU A 113 -1.09 2.61 -8.19
CA GLU A 113 -2.30 1.86 -8.48
C GLU A 113 -2.16 0.38 -8.09
N PRO A 114 -3.25 -0.28 -7.63
CA PRO A 114 -3.24 -1.70 -7.34
C PRO A 114 -2.98 -2.54 -8.61
N GLU A 115 -1.73 -2.93 -8.81
CA GLU A 115 -1.26 -3.73 -9.97
C GLU A 115 -0.39 -4.92 -9.56
N PHE A 116 0.13 -4.96 -8.33
CA PHE A 116 0.99 -6.04 -7.86
C PHE A 116 0.16 -7.17 -7.26
N ILE A 117 0.50 -8.43 -7.54
CA ILE A 117 -0.19 -9.59 -6.95
C ILE A 117 0.24 -9.90 -5.51
N ASN A 118 1.29 -9.26 -5.02
CA ASN A 118 1.68 -9.16 -3.61
C ASN A 118 2.66 -8.00 -3.43
N ALA A 119 2.70 -7.41 -2.22
CA ALA A 119 3.56 -6.29 -1.93
C ALA A 119 3.87 -6.20 -0.43
N THR A 120 5.05 -5.69 -0.05
CA THR A 120 5.40 -5.37 1.34
C THR A 120 5.03 -3.93 1.67
N ASN A 121 5.00 -3.58 2.97
CA ASN A 121 5.10 -2.16 3.33
C ASN A 121 6.41 -1.58 2.82
N PHE A 122 6.44 -0.25 2.69
CA PHE A 122 7.67 0.46 2.39
C PHE A 122 8.67 0.33 3.54
N HIS A 123 9.94 0.32 3.21
CA HIS A 123 11.07 0.42 4.12
C HIS A 123 12.16 1.27 3.48
N SER A 124 12.57 2.35 4.14
CA SER A 124 13.58 3.29 3.59
C SER A 124 13.28 3.74 2.15
N ASN A 125 12.03 4.17 1.89
CA ASN A 125 11.52 4.62 0.58
C ASN A 125 11.51 3.53 -0.51
N ARG A 126 11.48 2.25 -0.17
CA ARG A 126 11.43 1.12 -1.09
C ARG A 126 10.45 0.07 -0.62
N ALA A 127 9.87 -0.68 -1.55
CA ALA A 127 9.04 -1.84 -1.24
C ALA A 127 9.42 -3.02 -2.15
N ILE A 128 9.16 -4.25 -1.69
CA ILE A 128 9.29 -5.46 -2.51
C ILE A 128 7.91 -5.82 -3.01
N VAL A 129 7.79 -6.04 -4.32
CA VAL A 129 6.52 -6.33 -4.98
C VAL A 129 6.63 -7.56 -5.88
N LEU A 130 5.50 -8.23 -6.13
CA LEU A 130 5.36 -9.24 -7.17
C LEU A 130 4.64 -8.60 -8.37
N LYS A 131 5.41 -8.25 -9.40
CA LYS A 131 4.93 -7.59 -10.61
C LYS A 131 4.62 -8.61 -11.70
N VAL A 132 3.41 -8.51 -12.28
CA VAL A 132 2.92 -9.43 -13.31
C VAL A 132 3.29 -8.94 -14.70
N PHE A 133 3.70 -9.88 -15.55
CA PHE A 133 3.99 -9.67 -16.96
C PHE A 133 3.09 -10.56 -17.80
N LYS A 134 2.62 -10.01 -18.91
CA LYS A 134 1.79 -10.69 -19.89
C LYS A 134 2.53 -10.74 -21.22
N GLU A 135 2.68 -11.93 -21.79
CA GLU A 135 3.30 -12.16 -23.08
C GLU A 135 2.32 -12.87 -24.03
N THR A 136 2.26 -12.45 -25.28
CA THR A 136 1.52 -13.16 -26.32
C THR A 136 2.45 -14.20 -26.94
N ILE A 137 2.16 -15.49 -26.69
CA ILE A 137 3.00 -16.62 -27.13
C ILE A 137 2.51 -17.25 -28.44
N GLY A 138 1.36 -16.82 -28.98
CA GLY A 138 0.82 -17.32 -30.22
C GLY A 138 -0.61 -16.85 -30.47
N ARG A 139 -1.22 -17.40 -31.50
CA ARG A 139 -2.62 -17.19 -31.89
C ARG A 139 -3.32 -18.51 -32.09
N ASN A 140 -4.51 -18.66 -31.55
CA ASN A 140 -5.38 -19.78 -31.86
C ASN A 140 -6.19 -19.41 -33.08
N GLU A 141 -5.85 -19.96 -34.25
CA GLU A 141 -6.49 -19.65 -35.53
C GLU A 141 -7.97 -20.08 -35.56
N LEU A 142 -8.33 -21.17 -34.88
CA LEU A 142 -9.72 -21.66 -34.82
C LEU A 142 -10.64 -20.71 -34.04
N LEU A 143 -10.12 -20.08 -32.99
CA LEU A 143 -10.87 -19.18 -32.11
C LEU A 143 -10.62 -17.70 -32.45
N GLY A 144 -9.67 -17.39 -33.32
CA GLY A 144 -9.25 -16.02 -33.64
C GLY A 144 -8.68 -15.25 -32.44
N LYS A 145 -8.24 -15.94 -31.38
CA LYS A 145 -7.78 -15.34 -30.12
C LYS A 145 -6.28 -15.52 -29.92
N ASN A 146 -5.65 -14.51 -29.33
CA ASN A 146 -4.26 -14.63 -28.89
C ASN A 146 -4.15 -15.62 -27.73
N VAL A 147 -3.10 -16.44 -27.75
CA VAL A 147 -2.67 -17.26 -26.63
C VAL A 147 -1.68 -16.44 -25.82
N VAL A 148 -1.98 -16.24 -24.56
CA VAL A 148 -1.16 -15.43 -23.66
C VAL A 148 -0.57 -16.28 -22.53
N SER A 149 0.64 -15.96 -22.12
CA SER A 149 1.30 -16.48 -20.94
C SER A 149 1.43 -15.35 -19.91
N TYR A 150 1.36 -15.71 -18.64
CA TYR A 150 1.63 -14.80 -17.54
C TYR A 150 2.81 -15.30 -16.73
N SER A 151 3.62 -14.37 -16.29
CA SER A 151 4.69 -14.60 -15.33
C SER A 151 4.73 -13.46 -14.32
N TYR A 152 5.45 -13.64 -13.21
CA TYR A 152 5.73 -12.56 -12.28
C TYR A 152 7.20 -12.53 -11.87
N ASN A 153 7.67 -11.35 -11.54
CA ASN A 153 8.97 -11.12 -10.93
C ASN A 153 8.79 -10.61 -9.51
N GLU A 154 9.78 -10.89 -8.69
CA GLU A 154 9.99 -10.22 -7.41
C GLU A 154 10.95 -9.05 -7.63
N GLU A 155 10.48 -7.84 -7.42
CA GLU A 155 11.17 -6.59 -7.75
C GLU A 155 11.13 -5.62 -6.56
N ILE A 156 12.09 -4.69 -6.53
CA ILE A 156 12.08 -3.56 -5.63
C ILE A 156 11.58 -2.34 -6.40
N ILE A 157 10.64 -1.63 -5.80
CA ILE A 157 10.14 -0.35 -6.31
C ILE A 157 10.56 0.81 -5.40
N ASN A 158 10.66 2.02 -6.00
CA ASN A 158 10.77 3.29 -5.28
C ASN A 158 9.39 3.83 -4.88
N SER A 159 9.36 5.00 -4.23
CA SER A 159 8.13 5.68 -3.79
C SER A 159 7.18 6.09 -4.93
N ASP A 160 7.65 6.10 -6.17
CA ASP A 160 6.86 6.44 -7.35
C ASP A 160 6.33 5.19 -8.07
N GLY A 161 6.61 3.98 -7.55
CA GLY A 161 6.22 2.70 -8.12
C GLY A 161 7.15 2.20 -9.23
N GLU A 162 8.26 2.89 -9.50
CA GLU A 162 9.22 2.48 -10.51
C GLU A 162 10.12 1.35 -10.00
N THR A 163 10.37 0.36 -10.84
CA THR A 163 11.29 -0.74 -10.52
C THR A 163 12.73 -0.23 -10.46
N VAL A 164 13.36 -0.37 -9.31
CA VAL A 164 14.76 0.02 -9.07
C VAL A 164 15.72 -1.18 -9.02
N ALA A 165 15.21 -2.37 -8.74
CA ALA A 165 16.01 -3.60 -8.79
C ALA A 165 15.13 -4.83 -9.05
N PHE A 166 15.68 -5.78 -9.81
CA PHE A 166 15.16 -7.13 -9.97
C PHE A 166 15.78 -8.03 -8.90
N LEU A 167 14.96 -8.85 -8.27
CA LEU A 167 15.42 -9.82 -7.26
C LEU A 167 15.36 -11.25 -7.77
N ARG A 168 14.18 -11.68 -8.26
CA ARG A 168 13.93 -13.07 -8.65
C ARG A 168 12.88 -13.16 -9.77
N GLY A 169 12.94 -14.24 -10.53
CA GLY A 169 11.97 -14.56 -11.58
C GLY A 169 12.64 -14.78 -12.95
N PRO A 170 11.87 -14.85 -14.04
CA PRO A 170 10.40 -14.87 -14.04
C PRO A 170 9.86 -16.22 -13.55
N PHE A 171 8.74 -16.18 -12.83
CA PHE A 171 7.99 -17.36 -12.39
C PHE A 171 6.70 -17.47 -13.19
N ASN A 172 6.38 -18.66 -13.69
CA ASN A 172 5.13 -18.89 -14.40
C ASN A 172 3.93 -18.65 -13.48
N LEU A 173 2.88 -18.04 -14.05
CA LEU A 173 1.67 -17.67 -13.33
C LEU A 173 0.43 -18.12 -14.09
N ILE A 174 -0.50 -18.77 -13.39
CA ILE A 174 -1.87 -18.96 -13.87
C ILE A 174 -2.70 -17.86 -13.24
N LEU A 175 -3.03 -16.82 -14.04
CA LEU A 175 -3.72 -15.61 -13.58
C LEU A 175 -5.23 -15.87 -13.57
N ASP A 176 -5.72 -16.55 -12.53
CA ASP A 176 -7.15 -16.76 -12.26
C ASP A 176 -7.43 -16.76 -10.75
N GLU A 177 -8.69 -16.56 -10.37
CA GLU A 177 -9.14 -16.52 -8.98
C GLU A 177 -8.79 -17.79 -8.20
N LYS A 178 -8.94 -18.97 -8.81
CA LYS A 178 -8.72 -20.26 -8.14
C LYS A 178 -7.25 -20.43 -7.73
N ASN A 179 -6.32 -20.05 -8.63
CA ASN A 179 -4.87 -20.21 -8.39
C ASN A 179 -4.30 -19.07 -7.54
N LEU A 180 -4.94 -17.88 -7.55
CA LEU A 180 -4.50 -16.69 -6.81
C LEU A 180 -5.40 -16.34 -5.61
N LYS A 181 -6.18 -17.31 -5.12
CA LYS A 181 -6.95 -17.14 -3.88
C LYS A 181 -6.04 -16.75 -2.70
N THR A 182 -4.81 -17.26 -2.70
CA THR A 182 -3.73 -16.82 -1.83
C THR A 182 -2.59 -16.34 -2.72
N PRO A 183 -2.11 -15.10 -2.55
CA PRO A 183 -1.04 -14.57 -3.37
C PRO A 183 0.27 -15.36 -3.17
N PRO A 184 1.14 -15.46 -4.20
CA PRO A 184 2.48 -16.03 -4.04
C PRO A 184 3.24 -15.27 -2.96
N LYS A 185 4.06 -15.99 -2.18
CA LYS A 185 4.83 -15.38 -1.09
C LYS A 185 6.04 -14.63 -1.63
N ILE A 186 6.28 -13.44 -1.10
CA ILE A 186 7.55 -12.73 -1.26
C ILE A 186 8.62 -13.51 -0.48
N GLN A 187 9.76 -13.79 -1.13
CA GLN A 187 10.86 -14.59 -0.57
C GLN A 187 12.07 -13.75 -0.15
N SER A 188 12.05 -12.46 -0.47
CA SER A 188 13.10 -11.51 -0.10
C SER A 188 12.66 -10.61 1.03
N ARG A 189 13.62 -10.07 1.77
CA ARG A 189 13.38 -9.08 2.82
C ARG A 189 14.52 -8.08 2.93
N PHE A 190 14.22 -6.87 3.32
CA PHE A 190 15.23 -5.88 3.66
C PHE A 190 15.96 -6.29 4.96
N LEU A 191 17.30 -6.22 4.95
CA LEU A 191 18.15 -6.32 6.13
C LEU A 191 18.68 -4.94 6.55
N GLY A 192 18.51 -3.95 5.67
CA GLY A 192 18.91 -2.57 5.85
C GLY A 192 18.59 -1.76 4.59
N PRO A 193 18.89 -0.46 4.57
CA PRO A 193 18.50 0.41 3.45
C PRO A 193 18.97 -0.05 2.07
N ASN A 194 20.13 -0.70 2.00
CA ASN A 194 20.73 -1.17 0.74
C ASN A 194 21.08 -2.66 0.77
N LEU A 195 20.60 -3.42 1.75
CA LEU A 195 20.91 -4.81 1.93
C LEU A 195 19.64 -5.66 1.92
N ILE A 196 19.61 -6.66 1.06
CA ILE A 196 18.48 -7.58 0.89
C ILE A 196 18.95 -9.00 1.17
N SER A 197 18.15 -9.76 1.89
CA SER A 197 18.25 -11.22 1.85
C SER A 197 17.15 -11.80 0.99
N THR A 198 17.51 -12.76 0.15
CA THR A 198 16.62 -13.48 -0.75
C THR A 198 16.72 -14.96 -0.51
N LYS A 199 15.59 -15.66 -0.45
CA LYS A 199 15.58 -17.11 -0.29
C LYS A 199 15.74 -17.77 -1.66
N SER A 200 16.79 -18.58 -1.83
CA SER A 200 17.04 -19.32 -3.07
C SER A 200 16.06 -20.51 -3.23
N GLU A 201 16.04 -21.11 -4.43
CA GLU A 201 15.24 -22.31 -4.70
C GLU A 201 15.64 -23.51 -3.84
N ASN A 202 16.91 -23.59 -3.45
CA ASN A 202 17.46 -24.61 -2.54
C ASN A 202 17.14 -24.34 -1.06
N ASN A 203 16.24 -23.37 -0.78
CA ASN A 203 15.82 -23.00 0.57
C ASN A 203 16.95 -22.39 1.44
N THR A 204 18.04 -21.93 0.83
CA THR A 204 19.16 -21.20 1.47
C THR A 204 18.96 -19.70 1.32
N TRP A 205 19.63 -18.90 2.16
CA TRP A 205 19.58 -17.46 2.09
C TRP A 205 20.81 -16.90 1.36
N GLU A 206 20.55 -15.94 0.48
CA GLU A 206 21.57 -15.16 -0.21
C GLU A 206 21.42 -13.69 0.20
N ILE A 207 22.54 -12.97 0.28
CA ILE A 207 22.57 -11.54 0.61
C ILE A 207 23.01 -10.77 -0.63
N GLN A 208 22.24 -9.73 -0.98
CA GLN A 208 22.50 -8.87 -2.11
C GLN A 208 22.54 -7.41 -1.66
N THR A 209 23.43 -6.63 -2.27
CA THR A 209 23.49 -5.18 -2.08
C THR A 209 22.77 -4.49 -3.24
N ILE A 210 21.87 -3.56 -2.92
CA ILE A 210 21.22 -2.71 -3.92
C ILE A 210 22.11 -1.50 -4.14
N ASN A 211 22.72 -1.41 -5.33
CA ASN A 211 23.46 -0.20 -5.72
C ASN A 211 22.45 0.93 -5.98
N GLN A 212 22.67 2.08 -5.37
CA GLN A 212 21.95 3.30 -5.74
C GLN A 212 22.43 3.70 -7.16
N LYS A 213 21.49 3.73 -8.11
CA LYS A 213 21.72 4.42 -9.39
C LYS A 213 21.44 5.89 -9.24
#